data_32e367558998b2b1005e508f949ca792
#
_entry.id   32e367558998b2b1005e508f949ca792
#
_cell.length_a   1.000
_cell.length_b   1.000
_cell.length_c   1.000
_cell.angle_alpha   90.00
_cell.angle_beta   90.00
_cell.angle_gamma   90.00
#
_symmetry.space_group_name_H-M   'P 1'
#
loop_
_entity.id
_entity.type
_entity.pdbx_description
1 polymer ?
#
loop_
_entity_poly.entity_id
_entity_poly.type
_entity_poly.pdbx_seq_one_letter_code
_entity_poly.pdbx_strand_id
1 'polypeptide(L)'
;MPAIAKLTVFALDCADPRGVAEFYSKITGWTVERDDGEWVQLRGDGGATLAFQLAPDHVPPIWPSADHPQQAHIDFSVDDLDVGEAAILAIGARKAEVQPEPDSFRVYLDPAGHPFCLVLDD
;
A
#
# COMPACT_ATOMS: atom_id res chain seq x y z
N MET A 1 -30.07 5.38 7.37
CA MET A 1 -30.24 4.97 5.98
C MET A 1 -29.41 3.73 5.71
N PRO A 2 -29.99 2.68 5.16
CA PRO A 2 -29.19 1.49 4.82
C PRO A 2 -28.21 1.80 3.69
N ALA A 3 -27.05 1.20 3.75
CA ALA A 3 -26.04 1.34 2.72
C ALA A 3 -26.45 0.55 1.46
N ILE A 4 -26.10 1.05 0.29
CA ILE A 4 -26.37 0.37 -0.98
C ILE A 4 -25.45 -0.84 -1.15
N ALA A 5 -24.21 -0.75 -0.66
CA ALA A 5 -23.20 -1.78 -0.84
C ALA A 5 -22.18 -1.69 0.30
N LYS A 6 -21.30 -2.68 0.37
CA LYS A 6 -20.18 -2.63 1.31
C LYS A 6 -18.87 -2.68 0.53
N LEU A 7 -17.84 -2.00 1.04
CA LEU A 7 -16.52 -2.06 0.47
C LEU A 7 -15.93 -3.46 0.73
N THR A 8 -15.54 -4.15 -0.33
CA THR A 8 -15.00 -5.52 -0.23
C THR A 8 -13.48 -5.54 -0.36
N VAL A 9 -12.94 -4.86 -1.36
CA VAL A 9 -11.52 -4.93 -1.67
C VAL A 9 -11.07 -3.61 -2.29
N PHE A 10 -9.84 -3.22 -1.97
CA PHE A 10 -9.14 -2.13 -2.63
C PHE A 10 -8.00 -2.76 -3.44
N ALA A 11 -8.01 -2.57 -4.76
CA ALA A 11 -7.03 -3.20 -5.64
C ALA A 11 -6.04 -2.17 -6.17
N LEU A 12 -4.77 -2.54 -6.16
CA LEU A 12 -3.68 -1.74 -6.76
C LEU A 12 -3.21 -2.42 -8.04
N ASP A 13 -3.04 -1.64 -9.09
CA ASP A 13 -2.46 -2.13 -10.33
C ASP A 13 -0.95 -2.21 -10.21
N CYS A 14 -0.36 -3.25 -10.79
CA CYS A 14 1.09 -3.45 -10.71
C CYS A 14 1.55 -4.45 -11.77
N ALA A 15 2.86 -4.48 -12.00
CA ALA A 15 3.46 -5.43 -12.94
C ALA A 15 3.74 -6.78 -12.28
N ASP A 16 3.87 -6.83 -10.94
CA ASP A 16 4.19 -8.04 -10.19
C ASP A 16 3.25 -8.21 -9.00
N PRO A 17 2.04 -8.75 -9.21
CA PRO A 17 1.06 -8.86 -8.13
C PRO A 17 1.54 -9.67 -6.92
N ARG A 18 2.26 -10.76 -7.13
CA ARG A 18 2.75 -11.60 -6.02
C ARG A 18 3.77 -10.86 -5.16
N GLY A 19 4.71 -10.15 -5.82
CA GLY A 19 5.72 -9.38 -5.09
C GLY A 19 5.13 -8.25 -4.29
N VAL A 20 4.16 -7.53 -4.85
CA VAL A 20 3.48 -6.44 -4.14
C VAL A 20 2.61 -6.99 -3.01
N ALA A 21 1.90 -8.10 -3.25
CA ALA A 21 1.10 -8.75 -2.21
C ALA A 21 1.97 -9.22 -1.05
N GLU A 22 3.14 -9.80 -1.33
CA GLU A 22 4.07 -10.22 -0.29
C GLU A 22 4.55 -9.04 0.55
N PHE A 23 4.86 -7.92 -0.09
CA PHE A 23 5.25 -6.70 0.59
C PHE A 23 4.16 -6.26 1.58
N TYR A 24 2.92 -6.11 1.12
CA TYR A 24 1.82 -5.66 1.98
C TYR A 24 1.42 -6.72 3.02
N SER A 25 1.61 -8.01 2.71
CA SER A 25 1.42 -9.08 3.69
C SER A 25 2.35 -8.91 4.90
N LYS A 26 3.58 -8.49 4.65
CA LYS A 26 4.55 -8.25 5.73
C LYS A 26 4.20 -7.03 6.57
N ILE A 27 3.57 -6.02 5.98
CA ILE A 27 3.12 -4.84 6.73
C ILE A 27 1.91 -5.17 7.60
N THR A 28 0.92 -5.86 7.01
CA THR A 28 -0.37 -6.07 7.67
C THR A 28 -0.44 -7.32 8.54
N GLY A 29 0.43 -8.29 8.29
CA GLY A 29 0.29 -9.62 8.88
C GLY A 29 -0.78 -10.46 8.21
N TRP A 30 -1.43 -9.95 7.17
CA TRP A 30 -2.46 -10.68 6.43
C TRP A 30 -1.81 -11.71 5.49
N THR A 31 -2.50 -12.80 5.25
CA THR A 31 -2.00 -13.89 4.39
C THR A 31 -2.69 -13.86 3.04
N VAL A 32 -2.05 -14.47 2.03
CA VAL A 32 -2.64 -14.58 0.71
C VAL A 32 -3.83 -15.52 0.76
N GLU A 33 -5.00 -15.05 0.32
CA GLU A 33 -6.25 -15.77 0.26
C GLU A 33 -6.52 -16.35 -1.12
N ARG A 34 -6.07 -15.63 -2.16
CA ARG A 34 -6.32 -16.01 -3.56
C ARG A 34 -5.14 -15.54 -4.41
N ASP A 35 -4.68 -16.42 -5.29
CA ASP A 35 -3.60 -16.11 -6.23
C ASP A 35 -3.84 -16.88 -7.53
N ASP A 36 -4.28 -16.19 -8.59
CA ASP A 36 -4.43 -16.79 -9.91
C ASP A 36 -3.37 -16.23 -10.90
N GLY A 37 -2.37 -15.52 -10.39
CA GLY A 37 -1.30 -14.93 -11.19
C GLY A 37 -1.59 -13.53 -11.69
N GLU A 38 -2.83 -13.24 -12.01
CA GLU A 38 -3.27 -11.91 -12.48
C GLU A 38 -3.94 -11.10 -11.38
N TRP A 39 -4.41 -11.77 -10.35
CA TRP A 39 -5.06 -11.19 -9.19
C TRP A 39 -4.58 -11.92 -7.95
N VAL A 40 -3.98 -11.20 -7.02
CA VAL A 40 -3.53 -11.75 -5.75
C VAL A 40 -4.22 -10.97 -4.65
N GLN A 41 -4.96 -11.66 -3.79
CA GLN A 41 -5.76 -11.02 -2.75
C GLN A 41 -5.33 -11.51 -1.38
N LEU A 42 -5.22 -10.56 -0.45
CA LEU A 42 -4.92 -10.87 0.95
C LEU A 42 -6.22 -11.14 1.71
N ARG A 43 -6.10 -11.87 2.81
CA ARG A 43 -7.20 -12.06 3.75
C ARG A 43 -7.15 -10.95 4.78
N GLY A 44 -8.12 -10.03 4.74
CA GLY A 44 -8.25 -8.99 5.74
C GLY A 44 -8.79 -9.54 7.07
N ASP A 45 -8.74 -8.72 8.09
CA ASP A 45 -9.18 -9.09 9.44
C ASP A 45 -10.60 -8.61 9.76
N GLY A 46 -11.46 -8.65 8.76
CA GLY A 46 -12.86 -8.24 8.84
C GLY A 46 -13.07 -6.93 8.07
N GLY A 47 -14.07 -6.84 7.22
CA GLY A 47 -14.30 -5.71 6.35
C GLY A 47 -13.51 -5.81 5.05
N ALA A 48 -13.01 -4.68 4.55
CA ALA A 48 -12.29 -4.62 3.29
C ALA A 48 -10.88 -5.18 3.40
N THR A 49 -10.36 -5.66 2.29
CA THR A 49 -8.99 -6.13 2.18
C THR A 49 -8.27 -5.50 0.99
N LEU A 50 -7.05 -5.94 0.74
CA LEU A 50 -6.21 -5.48 -0.37
C LEU A 50 -6.05 -6.58 -1.40
N ALA A 51 -6.01 -6.18 -2.67
CA ALA A 51 -5.67 -7.06 -3.76
C ALA A 51 -4.72 -6.35 -4.71
N PHE A 52 -4.07 -7.13 -5.57
CA PHE A 52 -3.06 -6.63 -6.50
C PHE A 52 -3.34 -7.25 -7.85
N GLN A 53 -3.57 -6.37 -8.84
CA GLN A 53 -4.00 -6.79 -10.16
C GLN A 53 -2.90 -6.57 -11.18
N LEU A 54 -2.66 -7.58 -12.00
CA LEU A 54 -1.69 -7.47 -13.07
C LEU A 54 -2.11 -6.43 -14.09
N ALA A 55 -1.26 -5.44 -14.28
CA ALA A 55 -1.37 -4.43 -15.31
C ALA A 55 -0.02 -4.39 -16.04
N PRO A 56 0.13 -5.13 -17.15
CA PRO A 56 1.45 -5.28 -17.81
C PRO A 56 2.08 -3.96 -18.23
N ASP A 57 1.24 -2.98 -18.56
CA ASP A 57 1.69 -1.66 -18.99
C ASP A 57 1.62 -0.62 -17.85
N HIS A 58 1.65 -1.07 -16.60
CA HIS A 58 1.55 -0.18 -15.45
C HIS A 58 2.66 0.86 -15.47
N VAL A 59 2.24 2.13 -15.37
CA VAL A 59 3.13 3.27 -15.23
C VAL A 59 2.99 3.75 -13.77
N PRO A 60 4.06 3.65 -12.96
CA PRO A 60 3.98 4.07 -11.57
C PRO A 60 3.69 5.57 -11.46
N PRO A 61 2.98 6.00 -10.42
CA PRO A 61 2.89 7.42 -10.12
C PRO A 61 4.26 7.97 -9.74
N ILE A 62 4.44 9.27 -9.90
CA ILE A 62 5.66 9.96 -9.49
C ILE A 62 5.24 11.08 -8.56
N TRP A 63 4.98 10.70 -7.33
CA TRP A 63 4.53 11.64 -6.31
C TRP A 63 5.69 12.55 -5.86
N PRO A 64 5.51 13.85 -5.68
CA PRO A 64 4.24 14.61 -5.84
C PRO A 64 4.08 15.29 -7.20
N SER A 65 4.62 14.72 -8.27
CA SER A 65 4.54 15.30 -9.62
C SER A 65 3.10 15.36 -10.13
N ALA A 66 2.75 16.48 -10.78
CA ALA A 66 1.45 16.61 -11.41
C ALA A 66 1.35 15.85 -12.73
N ASP A 67 2.49 15.46 -13.33
CA ASP A 67 2.49 14.75 -14.61
C ASP A 67 2.12 13.28 -14.47
N HIS A 68 2.49 12.67 -13.33
CA HIS A 68 2.18 11.28 -13.01
C HIS A 68 1.69 11.21 -11.57
N PRO A 69 0.51 11.80 -11.26
CA PRO A 69 0.06 11.90 -9.87
C PRO A 69 -0.39 10.56 -9.31
N GLN A 70 -0.29 10.43 -7.99
CA GLN A 70 -0.99 9.33 -7.32
C GLN A 70 -2.49 9.53 -7.48
N GLN A 71 -3.23 8.43 -7.64
CA GLN A 71 -4.69 8.45 -7.70
C GLN A 71 -5.29 8.16 -6.33
N ALA A 72 -4.54 7.48 -5.50
CA ALA A 72 -4.94 7.11 -4.14
C ALA A 72 -3.69 6.70 -3.38
N HIS A 73 -3.79 6.64 -2.05
CA HIS A 73 -2.73 6.07 -1.23
C HIS A 73 -3.35 5.40 0.01
N ILE A 74 -2.57 4.54 0.64
CA ILE A 74 -2.99 3.81 1.83
C ILE A 74 -2.22 4.39 3.02
N ASP A 75 -2.89 4.57 4.15
CA ASP A 75 -2.26 4.95 5.41
C ASP A 75 -2.27 3.75 6.35
N PHE A 76 -1.14 3.50 6.98
CA PHE A 76 -1.01 2.50 8.04
C PHE A 76 -0.64 3.20 9.34
N SER A 77 -1.33 2.87 10.42
CA SER A 77 -1.03 3.43 11.74
C SER A 77 0.12 2.69 12.40
N VAL A 78 1.02 3.44 13.01
CA VAL A 78 2.11 2.89 13.82
C VAL A 78 2.21 3.66 15.14
N ASP A 79 2.75 3.01 16.16
CA ASP A 79 2.97 3.65 17.46
C ASP A 79 4.22 4.54 17.45
N ASP A 80 5.20 4.20 16.61
CA ASP A 80 6.50 4.86 16.55
C ASP A 80 6.94 4.94 15.10
N LEU A 81 7.09 6.16 14.57
CA LEU A 81 7.47 6.37 13.17
C LEU A 81 8.87 5.84 12.84
N ASP A 82 9.83 5.99 13.76
CA ASP A 82 11.20 5.54 13.50
C ASP A 82 11.30 4.02 13.47
N VAL A 83 10.62 3.34 14.37
CA VAL A 83 10.55 1.88 14.39
C VAL A 83 9.83 1.35 13.16
N GLY A 84 8.69 1.96 12.83
CA GLY A 84 7.93 1.58 11.64
C GLY A 84 8.73 1.80 10.36
N GLU A 85 9.41 2.93 10.24
CA GLU A 85 10.24 3.23 9.07
C GLU A 85 11.34 2.19 8.90
N ALA A 86 12.06 1.85 9.95
CA ALA A 86 13.13 0.85 9.86
C ALA A 86 12.58 -0.49 9.37
N ALA A 87 11.40 -0.88 9.86
CA ALA A 87 10.78 -2.14 9.50
C ALA A 87 10.38 -2.19 8.02
N ILE A 88 9.75 -1.14 7.50
CA ILE A 88 9.30 -1.15 6.10
C ILE A 88 10.43 -0.97 5.11
N LEU A 89 11.47 -0.21 5.46
CA LEU A 89 12.65 -0.11 4.61
C LEU A 89 13.37 -1.45 4.50
N ALA A 90 13.37 -2.24 5.59
CA ALA A 90 13.98 -3.56 5.59
C ALA A 90 13.26 -4.55 4.66
N ILE A 91 11.99 -4.34 4.35
CA ILE A 91 11.24 -5.23 3.46
C ILE A 91 11.07 -4.68 2.05
N GLY A 92 11.74 -3.57 1.72
CA GLY A 92 11.83 -3.10 0.35
C GLY A 92 11.09 -1.81 0.03
N ALA A 93 10.51 -1.12 1.03
CA ALA A 93 9.95 0.20 0.80
C ALA A 93 11.06 1.20 0.50
N ARG A 94 10.73 2.24 -0.27
CA ARG A 94 11.61 3.38 -0.49
C ARG A 94 11.00 4.60 0.15
N LYS A 95 11.81 5.40 0.83
CA LYS A 95 11.33 6.64 1.44
C LYS A 95 11.22 7.72 0.36
N ALA A 96 10.08 8.40 0.30
CA ALA A 96 9.92 9.51 -0.63
C ALA A 96 10.82 10.68 -0.23
N GLU A 97 11.32 11.42 -1.22
CA GLU A 97 12.19 12.57 -0.95
C GLU A 97 11.43 13.71 -0.27
N VAL A 98 10.17 13.91 -0.66
CA VAL A 98 9.33 14.97 -0.09
C VAL A 98 8.58 14.39 1.12
N GLN A 99 8.74 15.05 2.27
CA GLN A 99 8.11 14.66 3.52
C GLN A 99 7.42 15.89 4.11
N PRO A 100 6.10 16.08 3.84
CA PRO A 100 5.41 17.30 4.28
C PRO A 100 5.36 17.49 5.79
N GLU A 101 5.16 16.40 6.55
CA GLU A 101 4.98 16.47 8.01
C GLU A 101 5.65 15.26 8.68
N PRO A 102 7.01 15.16 8.63
CA PRO A 102 7.71 13.92 9.02
C PRO A 102 7.56 13.53 10.49
N ASP A 103 7.09 14.42 11.35
CA ASP A 103 6.84 14.11 12.76
C ASP A 103 5.43 13.55 12.99
N SER A 104 4.54 13.65 12.01
CA SER A 104 3.15 13.19 12.09
C SER A 104 2.87 12.02 11.18
N PHE A 105 3.36 12.07 9.95
CA PHE A 105 3.27 10.98 8.99
C PHE A 105 4.46 11.03 8.04
N ARG A 106 4.78 9.87 7.45
CA ARG A 106 5.87 9.80 6.48
C ARG A 106 5.42 9.03 5.25
N VAL A 107 5.91 9.47 4.09
CA VAL A 107 5.52 8.95 2.78
C VAL A 107 6.60 8.00 2.27
N TYR A 108 6.17 6.85 1.76
CA TYR A 108 7.04 5.82 1.20
C TYR A 108 6.47 5.34 -0.13
N LEU A 109 7.29 4.61 -0.87
CA LEU A 109 6.88 3.97 -2.12
C LEU A 109 6.97 2.45 -1.96
N ASP A 110 5.96 1.75 -2.42
CA ASP A 110 5.96 0.29 -2.45
C ASP A 110 6.74 -0.24 -3.66
N PRO A 111 6.91 -1.56 -3.82
CA PRO A 111 7.67 -2.11 -4.94
C PRO A 111 7.11 -1.78 -6.32
N ALA A 112 5.83 -1.44 -6.42
CA ALA A 112 5.21 -1.02 -7.68
C ALA A 112 5.30 0.49 -7.89
N GLY A 113 5.82 1.24 -6.91
CA GLY A 113 5.93 2.68 -6.97
C GLY A 113 4.72 3.44 -6.42
N HIS A 114 3.74 2.76 -5.85
CA HIS A 114 2.59 3.45 -5.25
C HIS A 114 2.98 4.10 -3.92
N PRO A 115 2.63 5.37 -3.72
CA PRO A 115 2.82 5.99 -2.41
C PRO A 115 1.92 5.37 -1.34
N PHE A 116 2.46 5.25 -0.14
CA PHE A 116 1.69 4.93 1.05
C PHE A 116 2.33 5.66 2.24
N CYS A 117 1.60 5.75 3.33
CA CYS A 117 2.08 6.48 4.50
C CYS A 117 2.08 5.62 5.74
N LEU A 118 3.03 5.90 6.62
CA LEU A 118 2.93 5.53 8.03
C LEU A 118 2.47 6.76 8.79
N VAL A 119 1.45 6.59 9.63
CA VAL A 119 0.80 7.67 10.36
C VAL A 119 0.87 7.33 11.85
N LEU A 120 1.20 8.32 12.67
CA LEU A 120 1.17 8.11 14.11
C LEU A 120 -0.25 7.80 14.58
N ASP A 121 -0.36 6.76 15.37
CA ASP A 121 -1.61 6.38 16.00
C ASP A 121 -1.83 7.27 17.22
N ASP A 122 -2.93 8.00 17.23
CA ASP A 122 -3.26 8.91 18.32
C ASP A 122 -4.01 8.19 19.43
#